data_e28f72680a9b0cb6130a813762afba3c
#
_entry.id   e28f72680a9b0cb6130a813762afba3c
#
_cell.length_a   1.000
_cell.length_b   1.000
_cell.length_c   1.000
_cell.angle_alpha   90.00
_cell.angle_beta   90.00
_cell.angle_gamma   90.00
#
_symmetry.space_group_name_H-M   'P 1'
#
loop_
_entity.id
_entity.type
_entity.pdbx_description
1 polymer ?
#
loop_
_entity_poly.entity_id
_entity_poly.type
_entity_poly.pdbx_seq_one_letter_code
_entity_poly.pdbx_strand_id
1 'polypeptide(L)'
;MVLLNAEHISLSWGENTLFDDVSFALEEQDKVGFIGINGTGKSTFLRILAGMQEPDAGTITLARGARIGYLPQSPDFSEPITVLQQVFRGAATDFAEERAYEAKMLLTQLGITDF
;
A
#
# COMPACT_ATOMS: atom_id res chain seq x y z
N MET A 1 -14.81 3.99 12.29
CA MET A 1 -15.21 3.78 10.90
C MET A 1 -14.26 2.79 10.23
N VAL A 2 -14.79 1.77 9.60
CA VAL A 2 -13.97 0.81 8.86
C VAL A 2 -13.50 1.46 7.57
N LEU A 3 -12.19 1.52 7.36
CA LEU A 3 -11.59 2.09 6.15
C LEU A 3 -11.44 1.05 5.05
N LEU A 4 -11.09 -0.17 5.42
CA LEU A 4 -10.88 -1.29 4.49
C LEU A 4 -11.45 -2.54 5.11
N ASN A 5 -12.17 -3.31 4.30
CA ASN A 5 -12.71 -4.60 4.71
C ASN A 5 -12.36 -5.64 3.65
N ALA A 6 -11.61 -6.66 4.06
CA ALA A 6 -11.28 -7.81 3.22
C ALA A 6 -12.06 -9.01 3.75
N GLU A 7 -12.86 -9.63 2.88
CA GLU A 7 -13.74 -10.74 3.27
C GLU A 7 -13.42 -11.98 2.46
N HIS A 8 -13.20 -13.09 3.16
CA HIS A 8 -13.04 -14.42 2.58
C HIS A 8 -11.97 -14.50 1.50
N ILE A 9 -10.81 -13.87 1.75
CA ILE A 9 -9.71 -13.82 0.80
C ILE A 9 -9.03 -15.18 0.74
N SER A 10 -8.95 -15.74 -0.47
CA SER A 10 -8.25 -16.99 -0.73
C SER A 10 -7.36 -16.83 -1.95
N LEU A 11 -6.16 -17.37 -1.86
CA LEU A 11 -5.19 -17.37 -2.96
C LEU A 11 -4.30 -18.59 -2.86
N SER A 12 -4.08 -19.25 -3.99
CA SER A 12 -3.14 -20.36 -4.07
C SER A 12 -2.30 -20.24 -5.33
N TRP A 13 -1.08 -20.78 -5.26
CA TRP A 13 -0.16 -20.89 -6.38
C TRP A 13 0.12 -22.37 -6.62
N GLY A 14 -0.42 -22.93 -7.70
CA GLY A 14 -0.32 -24.35 -7.96
C GLY A 14 -0.99 -25.15 -6.86
N GLU A 15 -0.25 -26.03 -6.21
CA GLU A 15 -0.75 -26.84 -5.09
C GLU A 15 -0.59 -26.16 -3.73
N ASN A 16 0.09 -25.00 -3.68
CA ASN A 16 0.34 -24.28 -2.44
C ASN A 16 -0.75 -23.25 -2.18
N THR A 17 -1.48 -23.41 -1.09
CA THR A 17 -2.44 -22.42 -0.63
C THR A 17 -1.72 -21.39 0.22
N LEU A 18 -1.74 -20.12 -0.22
CA LEU A 18 -1.15 -19.02 0.54
C LEU A 18 -2.12 -18.48 1.58
N PHE A 19 -3.38 -18.31 1.21
CA PHE A 19 -4.44 -17.84 2.08
C PHE A 19 -5.68 -18.69 1.85
N ASP A 20 -6.39 -19.00 2.93
CA ASP A 20 -7.63 -19.76 2.89
C ASP A 20 -8.66 -19.08 3.78
N ASP A 21 -9.64 -18.42 3.15
CA ASP A 21 -10.77 -17.78 3.82
C ASP A 21 -10.33 -16.79 4.92
N VAL A 22 -9.42 -15.88 4.57
CA VAL A 22 -8.92 -14.86 5.50
C VAL A 22 -9.80 -13.62 5.43
N SER A 23 -10.29 -13.18 6.58
CA SER A 23 -11.06 -11.94 6.70
C SER A 23 -10.32 -10.95 7.59
N PHE A 24 -10.34 -9.68 7.21
CA PHE A 24 -9.59 -8.64 7.89
C PHE A 24 -10.27 -7.30 7.69
N ALA A 25 -10.36 -6.50 8.75
CA ALA A 25 -10.90 -5.16 8.68
C ALA A 25 -9.94 -4.17 9.33
N LEU A 26 -9.79 -3.00 8.72
CA LEU A 26 -8.93 -1.93 9.20
C LEU A 26 -9.79 -0.70 9.51
N GLU A 27 -9.73 -0.24 10.75
CA GLU A 27 -10.43 0.95 11.20
C GLU A 27 -9.49 2.15 11.26
N GLU A 28 -10.06 3.34 11.45
CA GLU A 28 -9.27 4.56 11.62
C GLU A 28 -8.28 4.42 12.77
N GLN A 29 -7.05 4.91 12.56
CA GLN A 29 -5.96 4.91 13.53
C GLN A 29 -5.41 3.52 13.88
N ASP A 30 -5.90 2.47 13.24
CA ASP A 30 -5.35 1.13 13.45
C ASP A 30 -3.93 1.03 12.90
N LYS A 31 -3.09 0.32 13.64
CA LYS A 31 -1.75 -0.07 13.23
C LYS A 31 -1.64 -1.57 13.35
N VAL A 32 -1.48 -2.25 12.23
CA VAL A 32 -1.54 -3.72 12.18
C VAL A 32 -0.24 -4.25 11.59
N GLY A 33 0.35 -5.25 12.24
CA GLY A 33 1.51 -5.96 11.75
C GLY A 33 1.15 -7.33 11.23
N PHE A 34 1.72 -7.71 10.09
CA PHE A 34 1.62 -9.07 9.57
C PHE A 34 2.91 -9.80 9.87
N ILE A 35 2.81 -10.90 10.63
CA ILE A 35 3.96 -11.67 11.07
C ILE A 35 3.99 -13.00 10.32
N GLY A 36 5.15 -13.38 9.82
CA GLY A 36 5.35 -14.64 9.14
C GLY A 36 6.76 -14.73 8.59
N ILE A 37 7.14 -15.94 8.18
CA ILE A 37 8.41 -16.21 7.55
C ILE A 37 8.37 -15.67 6.11
N ASN A 38 9.51 -15.21 5.58
CA ASN A 38 9.61 -14.82 4.19
C ASN A 38 9.17 -15.97 3.28
N GLY A 39 8.37 -15.66 2.27
CA GLY A 39 7.81 -16.66 1.38
C GLY A 39 6.45 -17.19 1.80
N THR A 40 5.88 -16.72 2.93
CA THR A 40 4.55 -17.13 3.38
C THR A 40 3.41 -16.28 2.81
N GLY A 41 3.71 -15.39 1.87
CA GLY A 41 2.70 -14.61 1.18
C GLY A 41 2.36 -13.27 1.80
N LYS A 42 3.12 -12.77 2.78
CA LYS A 42 2.86 -11.46 3.41
C LYS A 42 2.80 -10.32 2.38
N SER A 43 3.80 -10.25 1.52
CA SER A 43 3.85 -9.21 0.47
C SER A 43 2.72 -9.36 -0.52
N THR A 44 2.34 -10.60 -0.84
CA THR A 44 1.21 -10.89 -1.72
C THR A 44 -0.09 -10.41 -1.11
N PHE A 45 -0.30 -10.64 0.18
CA PHE A 45 -1.49 -10.18 0.88
C PHE A 45 -1.58 -8.66 0.86
N LEU A 46 -0.48 -7.96 1.10
CA LEU A 46 -0.45 -6.50 1.04
C LEU A 46 -0.79 -5.98 -0.36
N ARG A 47 -0.28 -6.65 -1.41
CA ARG A 47 -0.63 -6.28 -2.79
C ARG A 47 -2.11 -6.49 -3.08
N ILE A 48 -2.71 -7.55 -2.54
CA ILE A 48 -4.16 -7.79 -2.68
C ILE A 48 -4.94 -6.65 -2.01
N LEU A 49 -4.56 -6.28 -0.79
CA LEU A 49 -5.21 -5.17 -0.07
C LEU A 49 -5.07 -3.85 -0.81
N ALA A 50 -3.95 -3.63 -1.47
CA ALA A 50 -3.69 -2.41 -2.24
C ALA A 50 -4.37 -2.39 -3.61
N GLY A 51 -5.01 -3.48 -4.02
CA GLY A 51 -5.66 -3.58 -5.32
C GLY A 51 -4.70 -3.86 -6.48
N MET A 52 -3.46 -4.23 -6.18
CA MET A 52 -2.44 -4.50 -7.21
C MET A 52 -2.45 -5.95 -7.69
N GLN A 53 -3.16 -6.81 -6.99
CA GLN A 53 -3.28 -8.22 -7.32
C GLN A 53 -4.67 -8.72 -6.92
N GLU A 54 -5.29 -9.54 -7.78
CA GLU A 54 -6.60 -10.11 -7.48
C GLU A 54 -6.44 -11.43 -6.73
N PRO A 55 -7.25 -11.67 -5.69
CA PRO A 55 -7.31 -12.98 -5.04
C PRO A 55 -8.11 -13.98 -5.89
N ASP A 56 -7.94 -15.28 -5.61
CA ASP A 56 -8.75 -16.31 -6.25
C ASP A 56 -10.21 -16.25 -5.80
N ALA A 57 -10.44 -15.85 -4.55
CA ALA A 57 -11.77 -15.67 -3.99
C ALA A 57 -11.74 -14.54 -2.97
N GLY A 58 -12.90 -13.99 -2.67
CA GLY A 58 -13.05 -12.93 -1.69
C GLY A 58 -13.21 -11.57 -2.30
N THR A 59 -13.52 -10.60 -1.45
CA THR A 59 -13.76 -9.22 -1.86
C THR A 59 -13.06 -8.24 -0.93
N ILE A 60 -12.65 -7.11 -1.49
CA ILE A 60 -12.06 -6.00 -0.73
C ILE A 60 -12.93 -4.78 -0.97
N THR A 61 -13.37 -4.17 0.13
CA THR A 61 -14.20 -2.98 0.10
C THR A 61 -13.48 -1.85 0.81
N LEU A 62 -13.42 -0.69 0.16
CA LEU A 62 -12.84 0.52 0.74
C LEU A 62 -13.96 1.48 1.13
N ALA A 63 -13.76 2.21 2.22
CA ALA A 63 -14.64 3.30 2.57
C ALA A 63 -14.61 4.37 1.48
N ARG A 64 -15.74 5.03 1.30
CA ARG A 64 -15.85 6.10 0.29
C ARG A 64 -14.83 7.20 0.58
N GLY A 65 -14.03 7.53 -0.42
CA GLY A 65 -12.97 8.54 -0.29
C GLY A 65 -11.69 8.04 0.34
N ALA A 66 -11.63 6.77 0.77
CA ALA A 66 -10.38 6.20 1.30
C ALA A 66 -9.34 6.06 0.20
N ARG A 67 -8.09 6.35 0.55
CA ARG A 67 -6.95 6.24 -0.36
C ARG A 67 -5.95 5.24 0.19
N ILE A 68 -5.34 4.45 -0.71
CA ILE A 68 -4.34 3.46 -0.34
C ILE A 68 -3.01 3.85 -0.98
N GLY A 69 -1.96 3.90 -0.15
CA GLY A 69 -0.59 3.94 -0.63
C GLY A 69 0.08 2.61 -0.35
N TYR A 70 0.91 2.14 -1.27
CA TYR A 70 1.65 0.89 -1.12
C TYR A 70 3.14 1.18 -1.24
N LEU A 71 3.89 0.79 -0.19
CA LEU A 71 5.34 0.85 -0.20
C LEU A 71 5.88 -0.57 -0.35
N PRO A 72 6.51 -0.91 -1.49
CA PRO A 72 7.07 -2.26 -1.67
C PRO A 72 8.29 -2.47 -0.79
N GLN A 73 8.65 -3.74 -0.60
CA GLN A 73 9.83 -4.13 0.18
C GLN A 73 11.11 -3.52 -0.41
N SER A 74 11.20 -3.44 -1.74
CA SER A 74 12.31 -2.83 -2.47
C SER A 74 11.76 -1.73 -3.37
N PRO A 75 11.65 -0.48 -2.87
CA PRO A 75 11.17 0.62 -3.71
C PRO A 75 12.08 0.85 -4.91
N ASP A 76 11.48 1.22 -6.02
CA ASP A 76 12.20 1.49 -7.27
C ASP A 76 12.59 2.95 -7.36
N PHE A 77 13.89 3.20 -7.33
CA PHE A 77 14.48 4.54 -7.51
C PHE A 77 15.36 4.61 -8.77
N SER A 78 15.11 3.73 -9.75
CA SER A 78 15.97 3.62 -10.93
C SER A 78 15.84 4.79 -11.90
N GLU A 79 14.76 5.56 -11.87
CA GLU A 79 14.57 6.72 -12.74
C GLU A 79 15.30 7.94 -12.20
N PRO A 80 15.99 8.73 -13.09
CA PRO A 80 16.72 9.92 -12.66
C PRO A 80 15.78 11.11 -12.46
N ILE A 81 14.97 11.08 -11.42
CA ILE A 81 14.04 12.14 -11.06
C ILE A 81 14.45 12.77 -9.72
N THR A 82 13.94 13.94 -9.43
CA THR A 82 14.19 14.58 -8.15
C THR A 82 13.50 13.87 -7.00
N VAL A 83 13.94 14.13 -5.76
CA VAL A 83 13.30 13.58 -4.57
C VAL A 83 11.82 13.98 -4.53
N LEU A 84 11.53 15.24 -4.80
CA LEU A 84 10.14 15.73 -4.78
C LEU A 84 9.29 15.02 -5.85
N GLN A 85 9.83 14.80 -7.04
CA GLN A 85 9.13 14.06 -8.10
C GLN A 85 8.86 12.62 -7.68
N GLN A 86 9.81 12.00 -6.98
CA GLN A 86 9.63 10.63 -6.47
C GLN A 86 8.49 10.55 -5.46
N VAL A 87 8.33 11.53 -4.59
CA VAL A 87 7.23 11.57 -3.61
C VAL A 87 5.87 11.53 -4.30
N PHE A 88 5.74 12.23 -5.44
CA PHE A 88 4.48 12.29 -6.18
C PHE A 88 4.36 11.27 -7.31
N ARG A 89 5.33 10.37 -7.44
CA ARG A 89 5.30 9.35 -8.48
C ARG A 89 4.04 8.47 -8.32
N GLY A 90 3.27 8.37 -9.38
CA GLY A 90 2.01 7.63 -9.38
C GLY A 90 0.82 8.40 -8.82
N ALA A 91 1.03 9.60 -8.28
CA ALA A 91 -0.06 10.46 -7.83
C ALA A 91 -0.68 11.21 -9.03
N ALA A 92 -1.94 11.63 -8.87
CA ALA A 92 -2.58 12.50 -9.85
C ALA A 92 -1.83 13.84 -9.91
N THR A 93 -1.55 14.34 -11.13
CA THR A 93 -0.76 15.56 -11.33
C THR A 93 -1.39 16.80 -10.67
N ASP A 94 -2.71 16.82 -10.53
CA ASP A 94 -3.45 17.93 -9.94
C ASP A 94 -3.11 18.15 -8.46
N PHE A 95 -2.63 17.11 -7.77
CA PHE A 95 -2.28 17.21 -6.35
C PHE A 95 -0.83 17.63 -6.11
N ALA A 96 0.07 17.45 -7.09
CA ALA A 96 1.49 17.66 -6.89
C ALA A 96 1.82 19.10 -6.54
N GLU A 97 1.24 20.07 -7.25
CA GLU A 97 1.48 21.49 -7.02
C GLU A 97 0.90 21.97 -5.68
N GLU A 98 -0.31 21.55 -5.36
CA GLU A 98 -0.99 21.94 -4.13
C GLU A 98 -0.31 21.36 -2.88
N ARG A 99 0.25 20.18 -3.00
CA ARG A 99 0.83 19.45 -1.87
C ARG A 99 2.35 19.48 -1.84
N ALA A 100 3.00 20.19 -2.77
CA ALA A 100 4.45 20.28 -2.81
C ALA A 100 5.00 20.90 -1.51
N TYR A 101 4.33 21.88 -0.95
CA TYR A 101 4.73 22.50 0.32
C TYR A 101 4.72 21.47 1.47
N GLU A 102 3.67 20.69 1.59
CA GLU A 102 3.58 19.65 2.62
C GLU A 102 4.68 18.60 2.45
N ALA A 103 4.92 18.16 1.21
CA ALA A 103 5.97 17.19 0.92
C ALA A 103 7.35 17.72 1.29
N LYS A 104 7.66 18.96 0.93
CA LYS A 104 8.94 19.59 1.29
C LYS A 104 9.11 19.72 2.79
N MET A 105 8.04 20.06 3.50
CA MET A 105 8.06 20.17 4.95
C MET A 105 8.36 18.82 5.61
N LEU A 106 7.69 17.75 5.17
CA LEU A 106 7.92 16.40 5.68
C LEU A 106 9.33 15.90 5.36
N LEU A 107 9.81 16.12 4.14
CA LEU A 107 11.17 15.76 3.74
C LEU A 107 12.21 16.48 4.59
N THR A 108 12.01 17.77 4.86
CA THR A 108 12.89 18.56 5.72
C THR A 108 12.92 18.00 7.15
N GLN A 109 11.78 17.59 7.69
CA GLN A 109 11.72 16.95 9.01
C GLN A 109 12.49 15.64 9.05
N LEU A 110 12.58 14.92 7.93
CA LEU A 110 13.36 13.70 7.80
C LEU A 110 14.85 13.94 7.54
N GLY A 111 15.26 15.20 7.43
CA GLY A 111 16.66 15.59 7.18
C GLY A 111 17.02 15.69 5.71
N ILE A 112 16.05 15.62 4.80
CA ILE A 112 16.26 15.76 3.36
C ILE A 112 15.98 17.22 2.96
N THR A 113 17.00 17.92 2.50
CA THR A 113 16.89 19.35 2.17
C THR A 113 17.11 19.65 0.68
N ASP A 114 17.53 18.65 -0.08
CA ASP A 114 17.75 18.76 -1.53
C ASP A 114 16.64 17.99 -2.25
N PHE A 115 15.76 18.72 -2.85
CA PHE A 115 14.59 18.17 -3.52
C PHE A 115 14.79 18.08 -5.02
#